data_fe4132c6652f5112ea623971f75bb715
#
_entry.id   fe4132c6652f5112ea623971f75bb715
#
_cell.length_a   1.000
_cell.length_b   1.000
_cell.length_c   1.000
_cell.angle_alpha   90.00
_cell.angle_beta   90.00
_cell.angle_gamma   90.00
#
_symmetry.space_group_name_H-M   'P 1'
#
loop_
_entity.id
_entity.type
_entity.pdbx_description
1 polymer ?
#
loop_
_entity_poly.entity_id
_entity_poly.type
_entity_poly.pdbx_seq_one_letter_code
_entity_poly.pdbx_strand_id
1 'polypeptide(L)'
;MRWASSAFALAAVLFSTHVSADPLQKSEDIVKFFAGQGNLGASRGICVGTEEECKSKNEKSAAPNKTGLDMMINFALDSAQLDQTARSELDEFAKALRDNRLSTFSFVVEGHTDASGSDRYNQDLSQRRAQSVAAFLTANGVQATRLEAIGVGKSHPRVANPYDPVNRRVEMRIRTE
;
A
#
# COMPACT_ATOMS: atom_id res chain seq x y z
N MET A 1 43.66 36.37 -47.87
CA MET A 1 43.57 35.05 -47.21
C MET A 1 42.62 35.21 -46.04
N ARG A 2 41.38 34.67 -46.16
CA ARG A 2 40.32 34.79 -45.12
C ARG A 2 40.15 33.44 -44.50
N TRP A 3 40.43 33.32 -43.21
CA TRP A 3 40.23 32.09 -42.42
C TRP A 3 38.83 32.14 -41.85
N ALA A 4 37.99 31.20 -42.21
CA ALA A 4 36.67 30.97 -41.60
C ALA A 4 36.81 30.00 -40.42
N SER A 5 36.53 30.47 -39.22
CA SER A 5 36.43 29.64 -38.02
C SER A 5 35.03 29.11 -37.90
N SER A 6 34.87 27.81 -38.12
CA SER A 6 33.62 27.09 -37.86
C SER A 6 33.52 26.79 -36.37
N ALA A 7 32.57 27.40 -35.68
CA ALA A 7 32.20 27.07 -34.31
C ALA A 7 31.24 25.89 -34.33
N PHE A 8 31.69 24.72 -33.85
CA PHE A 8 30.83 23.58 -33.56
C PHE A 8 30.09 23.81 -32.25
N ALA A 9 28.80 24.08 -32.32
CA ALA A 9 27.93 24.11 -31.15
C ALA A 9 27.57 22.70 -30.74
N LEU A 10 28.11 22.28 -29.62
CA LEU A 10 27.78 20.99 -28.96
C LEU A 10 26.45 21.16 -28.22
N ALA A 11 25.35 20.68 -28.81
CA ALA A 11 24.05 20.62 -28.14
C ALA A 11 24.06 19.47 -27.13
N ALA A 12 24.18 19.81 -25.84
CA ALA A 12 24.00 18.86 -24.75
C ALA A 12 22.50 18.54 -24.61
N VAL A 13 22.09 17.36 -25.07
CA VAL A 13 20.75 16.83 -24.82
C VAL A 13 20.70 16.35 -23.37
N LEU A 14 20.10 17.16 -22.50
CA LEU A 14 19.77 16.74 -21.15
C LEU A 14 18.62 15.74 -21.21
N PHE A 15 18.95 14.46 -21.09
CA PHE A 15 17.97 13.43 -20.78
C PHE A 15 17.45 13.66 -19.36
N SER A 16 16.32 14.35 -19.23
CA SER A 16 15.53 14.31 -18.00
C SER A 16 15.04 12.87 -17.81
N THR A 17 15.67 12.16 -16.90
CA THR A 17 15.11 10.92 -16.38
C THR A 17 13.88 11.29 -15.56
N HIS A 18 12.71 11.23 -16.18
CA HIS A 18 11.48 11.21 -15.44
C HIS A 18 11.50 9.95 -14.58
N VAL A 19 11.72 10.14 -13.28
CA VAL A 19 11.39 9.12 -12.29
C VAL A 19 9.88 8.94 -12.40
N SER A 20 9.48 7.88 -13.10
CA SER A 20 8.09 7.44 -13.10
C SER A 20 7.76 7.14 -11.64
N ALA A 21 6.82 7.91 -11.07
CA ALA A 21 6.14 7.49 -9.86
C ALA A 21 5.64 6.05 -10.09
N ASP A 22 5.81 5.17 -9.11
CA ASP A 22 5.30 3.81 -9.17
C ASP A 22 3.88 3.82 -9.73
N PRO A 23 3.58 2.97 -10.72
CA PRO A 23 2.26 2.98 -11.31
C PRO A 23 1.24 2.68 -10.22
N LEU A 24 0.23 3.55 -10.12
CA LEU A 24 -1.00 3.29 -9.38
C LEU A 24 -1.33 1.80 -9.47
N GLN A 25 -1.39 1.12 -8.34
CA GLN A 25 -1.68 -0.32 -8.31
C GLN A 25 -3.02 -0.54 -9.02
N LYS A 26 -3.00 -1.29 -10.11
CA LYS A 26 -4.22 -1.62 -10.84
C LYS A 26 -5.07 -2.58 -10.01
N SER A 27 -6.38 -2.46 -10.13
CA SER A 27 -7.34 -3.30 -9.42
C SER A 27 -7.06 -4.80 -9.56
N GLU A 28 -6.60 -5.26 -10.73
CA GLU A 28 -6.23 -6.65 -10.96
C GLU A 28 -5.04 -7.13 -10.10
N ASP A 29 -4.05 -6.27 -9.87
CA ASP A 29 -2.89 -6.60 -9.03
C ASP A 29 -3.27 -6.65 -7.56
N ILE A 30 -4.18 -5.78 -7.14
CA ILE A 30 -4.77 -5.77 -5.79
C ILE A 30 -5.56 -7.07 -5.56
N VAL A 31 -6.38 -7.48 -6.53
CA VAL A 31 -7.13 -8.74 -6.46
C VAL A 31 -6.20 -9.94 -6.36
N LYS A 32 -5.16 -10.02 -7.21
CA LYS A 32 -4.16 -11.10 -7.16
C LYS A 32 -3.47 -11.18 -5.80
N PHE A 33 -3.12 -10.02 -5.24
CA PHE A 33 -2.48 -9.95 -3.93
C PHE A 33 -3.37 -10.56 -2.84
N PHE A 34 -4.60 -10.09 -2.70
CA PHE A 34 -5.51 -10.57 -1.66
C PHE A 34 -6.04 -11.99 -1.91
N ALA A 35 -6.35 -12.35 -3.16
CA ALA A 35 -6.78 -13.71 -3.49
C ALA A 35 -5.67 -14.74 -3.23
N GLY A 36 -4.41 -14.36 -3.46
CA GLY A 36 -3.25 -15.20 -3.13
C GLY A 36 -3.09 -15.43 -1.62
N GLN A 37 -3.47 -14.47 -0.79
CA GLN A 37 -3.43 -14.63 0.67
C GLN A 37 -4.53 -15.53 1.22
N GLY A 38 -5.73 -15.52 0.61
CA GLY A 38 -6.83 -16.39 1.01
C GLY A 38 -6.52 -17.88 0.83
N ASN A 39 -5.53 -18.23 0.02
CA ASN A 39 -5.07 -19.59 -0.22
C ASN A 39 -3.99 -20.08 0.77
N LEU A 40 -3.51 -19.24 1.67
CA LEU A 40 -2.48 -19.62 2.66
C LEU A 40 -2.97 -20.63 3.70
N GLY A 41 -4.29 -20.89 3.79
CA GLY A 41 -4.86 -21.94 4.62
C GLY A 41 -4.93 -23.33 3.94
N ALA A 42 -4.81 -23.41 2.62
CA ALA A 42 -5.08 -24.62 1.85
C ALA A 42 -3.83 -25.39 1.38
N SER A 43 -2.64 -24.87 1.58
CA SER A 43 -1.40 -25.51 1.09
C SER A 43 -0.37 -25.73 2.20
N ARG A 44 -0.74 -26.43 3.25
CA ARG A 44 0.22 -27.32 3.91
C ARG A 44 0.30 -28.58 3.05
N GLY A 45 0.91 -28.45 1.89
CA GLY A 45 1.31 -29.59 1.11
C GLY A 45 2.21 -30.44 1.98
N ILE A 46 1.75 -31.66 2.31
CA ILE A 46 2.62 -32.67 2.92
C ILE A 46 3.80 -32.79 1.98
N CYS A 47 4.99 -32.37 2.43
CA CYS A 47 6.19 -32.56 1.66
C CYS A 47 6.49 -34.05 1.63
N VAL A 48 6.35 -34.70 0.47
CA VAL A 48 6.75 -36.04 0.23
C VAL A 48 8.11 -36.02 -0.44
N GLY A 49 9.16 -36.17 0.35
CA GLY A 49 10.55 -36.15 -0.09
C GLY A 49 11.49 -36.35 1.08
N THR A 50 12.79 -36.31 0.82
CA THR A 50 13.83 -36.39 1.87
C THR A 50 13.81 -35.13 2.75
N GLU A 51 14.30 -35.25 3.97
CA GLU A 51 14.33 -34.12 4.93
C GLU A 51 15.09 -32.89 4.39
N GLU A 52 16.09 -33.11 3.53
CA GLU A 52 16.87 -32.06 2.86
C GLU A 52 16.09 -31.38 1.73
N GLU A 53 15.31 -32.13 0.95
CA GLU A 53 14.43 -31.57 -0.10
C GLU A 53 13.30 -30.75 0.49
N CYS A 54 12.80 -31.14 1.67
CA CYS A 54 11.76 -30.40 2.38
C CYS A 54 12.30 -29.12 3.03
N LYS A 55 13.53 -29.11 3.53
CA LYS A 55 14.20 -27.90 4.06
C LYS A 55 14.46 -26.88 2.97
N SER A 56 14.95 -27.28 1.80
CA SER A 56 15.27 -26.35 0.70
C SER A 56 14.05 -25.65 0.09
N LYS A 57 12.86 -26.25 0.18
CA LYS A 57 11.60 -25.61 -0.23
C LYS A 57 11.06 -24.61 0.80
N ASN A 58 11.34 -24.83 2.09
CA ASN A 58 10.92 -23.92 3.16
C ASN A 58 11.78 -22.65 3.25
N GLU A 59 13.06 -22.72 2.89
CA GLU A 59 13.93 -21.52 2.93
C GLU A 59 13.63 -20.49 1.83
N LYS A 60 13.00 -20.89 0.73
CA LYS A 60 12.56 -19.98 -0.34
C LYS A 60 11.23 -19.27 -0.07
N SER A 61 10.54 -19.60 1.01
CA SER A 61 9.23 -19.02 1.35
C SER A 61 9.23 -18.07 2.55
N ALA A 62 10.39 -17.69 3.04
CA ALA A 62 10.51 -16.69 4.12
C ALA A 62 10.59 -15.26 3.57
N ALA A 63 9.70 -14.87 2.67
CA ALA A 63 9.35 -13.46 2.55
C ALA A 63 8.57 -13.07 3.82
N PRO A 64 8.85 -11.92 4.46
CA PRO A 64 8.08 -11.47 5.60
C PRO A 64 6.59 -11.47 5.18
N ASN A 65 5.75 -12.15 5.96
CA ASN A 65 4.30 -12.19 5.75
C ASN A 65 3.77 -10.75 5.79
N LYS A 66 3.79 -10.07 4.65
CA LYS A 66 3.05 -8.83 4.46
C LYS A 66 1.58 -9.22 4.36
N THR A 67 0.92 -9.36 5.50
CA THR A 67 -0.52 -9.64 5.56
C THR A 67 -1.36 -8.44 5.11
N GLY A 68 -0.73 -7.30 4.83
CA GLY A 68 -1.36 -6.07 4.39
C GLY A 68 -0.79 -5.56 3.08
N LEU A 69 -1.63 -4.97 2.27
CA LEU A 69 -1.24 -4.17 1.12
C LEU A 69 -1.12 -2.71 1.59
N ASP A 70 0.08 -2.16 1.47
CA ASP A 70 0.31 -0.77 1.78
C ASP A 70 -0.44 0.10 0.76
N MET A 71 -1.54 0.69 1.19
CA MET A 71 -2.12 1.82 0.49
C MET A 71 -1.31 3.05 0.89
N MET A 72 -0.40 3.49 0.03
CA MET A 72 0.39 4.72 0.27
C MET A 72 -0.49 5.96 0.08
N ILE A 73 -1.63 6.00 0.77
CA ILE A 73 -2.51 7.16 0.74
C ILE A 73 -1.85 8.26 1.57
N ASN A 74 -1.34 9.25 0.87
CA ASN A 74 -0.72 10.41 1.49
C ASN A 74 -1.78 11.41 1.96
N PHE A 75 -1.57 11.94 3.16
CA PHE A 75 -2.42 12.99 3.71
C PHE A 75 -1.59 14.25 3.96
N ALA A 76 -2.19 15.40 3.73
CA ALA A 76 -1.60 16.65 4.17
C ALA A 76 -1.38 16.66 5.69
N LEU A 77 -0.49 17.52 6.15
CA LEU A 77 -0.23 17.67 7.58
C LEU A 77 -1.55 18.00 8.29
N ASP A 78 -1.80 17.35 9.43
CA ASP A 78 -3.01 17.53 10.25
C ASP A 78 -4.34 17.36 9.50
N SER A 79 -4.36 16.55 8.46
CA SER A 79 -5.54 16.34 7.61
C SER A 79 -5.89 14.85 7.49
N ALA A 80 -7.19 14.59 7.38
CA ALA A 80 -7.78 13.31 6.98
C ALA A 80 -8.54 13.45 5.65
N GLN A 81 -8.36 14.56 4.92
CA GLN A 81 -8.98 14.76 3.63
C GLN A 81 -8.21 14.03 2.53
N LEU A 82 -8.95 13.33 1.68
CA LEU A 82 -8.41 12.63 0.52
C LEU A 82 -8.21 13.65 -0.61
N ASP A 83 -7.00 13.79 -1.09
CA ASP A 83 -6.70 14.56 -2.30
C ASP A 83 -7.09 13.80 -3.57
N GLN A 84 -6.88 14.40 -4.74
CA GLN A 84 -7.27 13.79 -6.01
C GLN A 84 -6.45 12.52 -6.32
N THR A 85 -5.18 12.49 -5.96
CA THR A 85 -4.31 11.32 -6.16
C THR A 85 -4.79 10.17 -5.30
N ALA A 86 -5.02 10.41 -4.01
CA ALA A 86 -5.56 9.43 -3.07
C ALA A 86 -6.90 8.87 -3.55
N ARG A 87 -7.79 9.72 -4.08
CA ARG A 87 -9.08 9.28 -4.63
C ARG A 87 -8.91 8.35 -5.83
N SER A 88 -8.00 8.69 -6.75
CA SER A 88 -7.73 7.86 -7.92
C SER A 88 -7.17 6.48 -7.54
N GLU A 89 -6.30 6.42 -6.54
CA GLU A 89 -5.77 5.16 -6.00
C GLU A 89 -6.88 4.33 -5.33
N LEU A 90 -7.71 4.98 -4.51
CA LEU A 90 -8.84 4.33 -3.84
C LEU A 90 -9.93 3.86 -4.81
N ASP A 91 -10.09 4.47 -5.98
CA ASP A 91 -11.00 3.97 -7.02
C ASP A 91 -10.55 2.60 -7.53
N GLU A 92 -9.25 2.37 -7.71
CA GLU A 92 -8.74 1.05 -8.08
C GLU A 92 -8.92 0.02 -6.95
N PHE A 93 -8.74 0.43 -5.69
CA PHE A 93 -9.08 -0.43 -4.56
C PHE A 93 -10.57 -0.76 -4.51
N ALA A 94 -11.45 0.22 -4.68
CA ALA A 94 -12.90 -0.01 -4.70
C ALA A 94 -13.30 -0.99 -5.82
N LYS A 95 -12.71 -0.88 -7.02
CA LYS A 95 -12.91 -1.84 -8.11
C LYS A 95 -12.46 -3.24 -7.70
N ALA A 96 -11.26 -3.37 -7.14
CA ALA A 96 -10.73 -4.65 -6.68
C ALA A 96 -11.61 -5.30 -5.61
N LEU A 97 -12.02 -4.54 -4.58
CA LEU A 97 -12.82 -5.08 -3.47
C LEU A 97 -14.24 -5.48 -3.87
N ARG A 98 -14.73 -5.01 -5.02
CA ARG A 98 -16.01 -5.43 -5.62
C ARG A 98 -15.87 -6.67 -6.51
N ASP A 99 -14.66 -7.11 -6.80
CA ASP A 99 -14.44 -8.33 -7.57
C ASP A 99 -14.96 -9.57 -6.80
N ASN A 100 -15.62 -10.47 -7.52
CA ASN A 100 -16.23 -11.68 -6.94
C ASN A 100 -15.20 -12.57 -6.22
N ARG A 101 -13.94 -12.56 -6.67
CA ARG A 101 -12.84 -13.30 -6.04
C ARG A 101 -12.55 -12.86 -4.62
N LEU A 102 -12.92 -11.62 -4.27
CA LEU A 102 -12.73 -11.04 -2.93
C LEU A 102 -14.05 -10.88 -2.16
N SER A 103 -15.17 -11.38 -2.67
CA SER A 103 -16.51 -11.14 -2.10
C SER A 103 -16.69 -11.65 -0.67
N THR A 104 -15.98 -12.72 -0.29
CA THR A 104 -16.04 -13.33 1.04
C THR A 104 -15.07 -12.74 2.05
N PHE A 105 -14.12 -11.89 1.61
CA PHE A 105 -13.14 -11.30 2.51
C PHE A 105 -13.66 -10.03 3.17
N SER A 106 -13.30 -9.89 4.44
CA SER A 106 -13.44 -8.65 5.21
C SER A 106 -12.05 -8.03 5.41
N PHE A 107 -11.99 -6.71 5.53
CA PHE A 107 -10.74 -5.96 5.54
C PHE A 107 -10.67 -5.03 6.74
N VAL A 108 -9.46 -4.87 7.26
CA VAL A 108 -9.11 -3.82 8.21
C VAL A 108 -8.40 -2.71 7.44
N VAL A 109 -8.88 -1.49 7.60
CA VAL A 109 -8.28 -0.26 7.10
C VAL A 109 -7.58 0.40 8.28
N GLU A 110 -6.25 0.35 8.29
CA GLU A 110 -5.42 0.75 9.43
C GLU A 110 -4.71 2.07 9.16
N GLY A 111 -5.03 3.10 9.93
CA GLY A 111 -4.43 4.42 9.83
C GLY A 111 -3.21 4.56 10.73
N HIS A 112 -2.14 5.17 10.19
CA HIS A 112 -0.88 5.43 10.89
C HIS A 112 -0.52 6.91 10.85
N THR A 113 0.28 7.36 11.82
CA THR A 113 0.90 8.68 11.85
C THR A 113 2.42 8.56 12.00
N ASP A 114 3.12 9.65 11.74
CA ASP A 114 4.48 9.82 12.25
C ASP A 114 4.46 10.13 13.77
N ALA A 115 5.64 10.24 14.38
CA ALA A 115 5.78 10.48 15.81
C ALA A 115 5.53 11.94 16.25
N SER A 116 5.16 12.82 15.33
CA SER A 116 4.88 14.22 15.63
C SER A 116 3.59 14.34 16.47
N GLY A 117 3.65 15.11 17.55
CA GLY A 117 2.50 15.35 18.43
C GLY A 117 2.28 14.31 19.54
N SER A 118 1.19 14.47 20.27
CA SER A 118 0.84 13.60 21.39
C SER A 118 0.24 12.25 20.93
N ASP A 119 0.31 11.24 21.78
CA ASP A 119 -0.26 9.92 21.48
C ASP A 119 -1.77 10.00 21.22
N ARG A 120 -2.50 10.74 22.07
CA ARG A 120 -3.94 10.93 21.92
C ARG A 120 -4.29 11.59 20.58
N TYR A 121 -3.56 12.66 20.23
CA TYR A 121 -3.75 13.35 18.97
C TYR A 121 -3.52 12.43 17.77
N ASN A 122 -2.42 11.67 17.78
CA ASN A 122 -2.08 10.73 16.70
C ASN A 122 -3.08 9.58 16.61
N GLN A 123 -3.59 9.10 17.74
CA GLN A 123 -4.66 8.10 17.78
C GLN A 123 -5.92 8.63 17.09
N ASP A 124 -6.37 9.83 17.44
CA ASP A 124 -7.55 10.45 16.85
C ASP A 124 -7.36 10.77 15.36
N LEU A 125 -6.18 11.25 14.94
CA LEU A 125 -5.89 11.58 13.55
C LEU A 125 -5.85 10.31 12.68
N SER A 126 -5.17 9.27 13.14
CA SER A 126 -5.08 7.99 12.43
C SER A 126 -6.46 7.34 12.27
N GLN A 127 -7.31 7.41 13.31
CA GLN A 127 -8.68 6.92 13.25
C GLN A 127 -9.50 7.69 12.20
N ARG A 128 -9.41 9.02 12.15
CA ARG A 128 -10.10 9.83 11.13
C ARG A 128 -9.63 9.51 9.73
N ARG A 129 -8.34 9.26 9.51
CA ARG A 129 -7.79 8.86 8.20
C ARG A 129 -8.33 7.52 7.75
N ALA A 130 -8.32 6.51 8.62
CA ALA A 130 -8.89 5.20 8.33
C ALA A 130 -10.40 5.29 7.99
N GLN A 131 -11.15 6.10 8.75
CA GLN A 131 -12.57 6.34 8.50
C GLN A 131 -12.82 7.05 7.16
N SER A 132 -12.00 8.02 6.77
CA SER A 132 -12.11 8.71 5.48
C SER A 132 -11.92 7.75 4.30
N VAL A 133 -10.95 6.82 4.40
CA VAL A 133 -10.73 5.78 3.40
C VAL A 133 -11.89 4.80 3.36
N ALA A 134 -12.35 4.28 4.49
CA ALA A 134 -13.47 3.34 4.56
C ALA A 134 -14.78 3.98 4.03
N ALA A 135 -15.03 5.24 4.35
CA ALA A 135 -16.19 6.00 3.85
C ALA A 135 -16.11 6.16 2.32
N PHE A 136 -14.94 6.48 1.77
CA PHE A 136 -14.75 6.58 0.32
C PHE A 136 -15.02 5.24 -0.38
N LEU A 137 -14.44 4.15 0.12
CA LEU A 137 -14.64 2.80 -0.43
C LEU A 137 -16.14 2.40 -0.39
N THR A 138 -16.81 2.71 0.71
CA THR A 138 -18.24 2.44 0.86
C THR A 138 -19.08 3.26 -0.14
N ALA A 139 -18.77 4.54 -0.31
CA ALA A 139 -19.43 5.40 -1.30
C ALA A 139 -19.22 4.89 -2.74
N ASN A 140 -18.12 4.16 -2.98
CA ASN A 140 -17.82 3.53 -4.26
C ASN A 140 -18.25 2.05 -4.35
N GLY A 141 -19.21 1.63 -3.53
CA GLY A 141 -19.93 0.36 -3.66
C GLY A 141 -19.31 -0.83 -2.93
N VAL A 142 -18.30 -0.62 -2.06
CA VAL A 142 -17.83 -1.66 -1.15
C VAL A 142 -18.78 -1.76 0.05
N GLN A 143 -19.19 -2.96 0.43
CA GLN A 143 -20.10 -3.16 1.57
C GLN A 143 -19.42 -2.71 2.88
N ALA A 144 -20.08 -1.81 3.63
CA ALA A 144 -19.54 -1.27 4.88
C ALA A 144 -19.24 -2.36 5.92
N THR A 145 -20.02 -3.44 5.95
CA THR A 145 -19.85 -4.59 6.86
C THR A 145 -18.56 -5.36 6.62
N ARG A 146 -17.93 -5.18 5.47
CA ARG A 146 -16.65 -5.80 5.11
C ARG A 146 -15.45 -4.95 5.49
N LEU A 147 -15.65 -3.71 5.96
CA LEU A 147 -14.59 -2.76 6.26
C LEU A 147 -14.61 -2.41 7.76
N GLU A 148 -13.47 -2.56 8.39
CA GLU A 148 -13.22 -2.12 9.75
C GLU A 148 -12.14 -1.05 9.74
N ALA A 149 -12.45 0.17 10.19
CA ALA A 149 -11.51 1.28 10.23
C ALA A 149 -10.92 1.45 11.62
N ILE A 150 -9.61 1.29 11.76
CA ILE A 150 -8.91 1.46 13.03
C ILE A 150 -7.74 2.43 12.88
N GLY A 151 -7.54 3.26 13.90
CA GLY A 151 -6.34 4.09 14.04
C GLY A 151 -5.38 3.43 15.01
N VAL A 152 -4.11 3.39 14.66
CA VAL A 152 -3.04 2.88 15.52
C VAL A 152 -2.06 3.98 15.96
N GLY A 153 -2.31 5.21 15.53
CA GLY A 153 -1.44 6.34 15.85
C GLY A 153 -0.02 6.12 15.34
N LYS A 154 0.95 6.44 16.18
CA LYS A 154 2.39 6.32 15.89
C LYS A 154 3.04 5.02 16.40
N SER A 155 2.26 4.07 16.90
CA SER A 155 2.78 2.87 17.59
C SER A 155 3.48 1.87 16.66
N HIS A 156 3.21 1.91 15.35
CA HIS A 156 3.77 0.99 14.36
C HIS A 156 4.48 1.74 13.23
N PRO A 157 5.69 2.30 13.48
CA PRO A 157 6.45 2.98 12.43
C PRO A 157 6.91 1.97 11.37
N ARG A 158 6.83 2.36 10.10
CA ARG A 158 7.27 1.54 8.97
C ARG A 158 8.79 1.53 8.82
N VAL A 159 9.42 2.64 9.19
CA VAL A 159 10.89 2.82 9.10
C VAL A 159 11.45 3.22 10.46
N ALA A 160 12.77 3.04 10.62
CA ALA A 160 13.46 3.30 11.88
C ALA A 160 13.36 4.77 12.35
N ASN A 161 13.25 5.73 11.42
CA ASN A 161 12.97 7.12 11.77
C ASN A 161 11.47 7.30 12.01
N PRO A 162 11.01 7.49 13.25
CA PRO A 162 9.58 7.59 13.56
C PRO A 162 8.93 8.89 13.06
N TYR A 163 9.74 9.90 12.70
CA TYR A 163 9.27 11.19 12.14
C TYR A 163 9.21 11.21 10.62
N ASP A 164 9.58 10.10 9.95
CA ASP A 164 9.58 10.03 8.51
C ASP A 164 8.14 10.14 7.95
N PRO A 165 7.94 10.98 6.91
CA PRO A 165 6.63 11.11 6.24
C PRO A 165 6.01 9.79 5.77
N VAL A 166 6.82 8.77 5.46
CA VAL A 166 6.36 7.44 5.03
C VAL A 166 5.52 6.73 6.12
N ASN A 167 5.65 7.17 7.39
CA ASN A 167 4.83 6.66 8.48
C ASN A 167 3.38 7.20 8.44
N ARG A 168 3.11 8.30 7.75
CA ARG A 168 1.77 8.87 7.55
C ARG A 168 1.07 8.15 6.41
N ARG A 169 0.49 6.99 6.69
CA ARG A 169 -0.08 6.10 5.69
C ARG A 169 -1.37 5.45 6.16
N VAL A 170 -2.06 4.85 5.24
CA VAL A 170 -3.13 3.88 5.52
C VAL A 170 -2.74 2.55 4.89
N GLU A 171 -2.93 1.47 5.62
CA GLU A 171 -2.74 0.10 5.17
C GLU A 171 -4.08 -0.63 5.10
N MET A 172 -4.20 -1.58 4.16
CA MET A 172 -5.33 -2.49 4.11
C MET A 172 -4.85 -3.92 4.26
N ARG A 173 -5.49 -4.68 5.14
CA ARG A 173 -5.20 -6.10 5.32
C ARG A 173 -6.49 -6.91 5.44
N ILE A 174 -6.43 -8.19 5.10
CA ILE A 174 -7.54 -9.10 5.32
C ILE A 174 -7.76 -9.23 6.84
N ARG A 175 -9.03 -9.15 7.27
CA ARG A 175 -9.41 -9.44 8.64
C ARG A 175 -9.43 -10.96 8.81
N THR A 176 -8.51 -11.48 9.62
CA THR A 176 -8.53 -12.86 10.09
C THR A 176 -9.36 -12.93 11.36
N GLU A 177 -10.35 -13.82 11.40
CA GLU A 177 -11.12 -14.10 12.61
C GLU A 177 -10.27 -14.84 13.65
#